data_721545f215c90b029b2db9f34901f4d4
#
_entry.id   721545f215c90b029b2db9f34901f4d4
#
_cell.length_a   1.000
_cell.length_b   1.000
_cell.length_c   1.000
_cell.angle_alpha   90.00
_cell.angle_beta   90.00
_cell.angle_gamma   90.00
#
_symmetry.space_group_name_H-M   'P 1'
#
loop_
_entity.id
_entity.type
_entity.pdbx_description
1 polymer ?
#
loop_
_entity_poly.entity_id
_entity_poly.type
_entity_poly.pdbx_seq_one_letter_code
_entity_poly.pdbx_strand_id
1 'polypeptide(L)'
;MQQFSAKHPWAILAAGAAIQVLTGLPAAWGVFQQPVMDEYGLSEQGAGYAFGLLIAAFGVGCVIGGFLQDRKGPRCAALWGTALLCGGFFAAALLPGEKGGFFFGAFSIPAGLGTAFLYPSIQSCAQKWYKGRKGLATGVIGGAVGLSGAFLTVFVRTALKGFGPVQGIRGAFWALGALTLPVCLAGSLLLVDPPPEKQRPEEQGRGRNAPPLDLAPLQMLGTKQYWLCAGAVCCSTPAVLLFSPIILKLGMERGLDERAALWSVVLGSVGSAAGRLLMPLLSDKIGRRPTDLLLFAASFVLSGVFLFAQGWAVAAVYASLTFCYSALAAVLPALSTDLFGLPHAGVNYGFLALGQSVGSLAFPFAANLWGLETGRHWLAIGGAA
;
A
#
# COMPACT_ATOMS: atom_id res chain seq x y z
N MET A 1 28.80 1.95 7.13
CA MET A 1 27.56 2.06 6.34
C MET A 1 27.22 3.49 5.95
N GLN A 2 27.22 4.47 6.85
CA GLN A 2 26.98 5.89 6.49
C GLN A 2 27.92 6.39 5.38
N GLN A 3 29.21 6.08 5.45
CA GLN A 3 30.18 6.46 4.41
C GLN A 3 29.93 5.76 3.07
N PHE A 4 29.47 4.51 3.08
CA PHE A 4 29.09 3.80 1.86
C PHE A 4 27.83 4.41 1.23
N SER A 5 26.81 4.67 2.02
CA SER A 5 25.59 5.32 1.55
C SER A 5 25.80 6.75 1.06
N ALA A 6 26.73 7.49 1.68
CA ALA A 6 27.12 8.82 1.22
C ALA A 6 27.79 8.81 -0.15
N LYS A 7 28.55 7.75 -0.49
CA LYS A 7 29.16 7.58 -1.81
C LYS A 7 28.17 7.01 -2.85
N HIS A 8 27.16 6.26 -2.40
CA HIS A 8 26.26 5.51 -3.28
C HIS A 8 24.78 5.68 -2.85
N PRO A 9 24.18 6.88 -2.95
CA PRO A 9 22.78 7.10 -2.56
C PRO A 9 21.79 6.24 -3.38
N TRP A 10 22.15 5.84 -4.60
CA TRP A 10 21.36 4.91 -5.40
C TRP A 10 21.15 3.55 -4.75
N ALA A 11 22.09 3.11 -3.88
CA ALA A 11 21.96 1.83 -3.18
C ALA A 11 20.78 1.84 -2.19
N ILE A 12 20.50 2.97 -1.56
CA ILE A 12 19.33 3.13 -0.68
C ILE A 12 18.04 3.04 -1.50
N LEU A 13 18.03 3.68 -2.67
CA LEU A 13 16.88 3.65 -3.56
C LEU A 13 16.64 2.24 -4.11
N ALA A 14 17.68 1.55 -4.54
CA ALA A 14 17.60 0.17 -5.02
C ALA A 14 17.16 -0.80 -3.92
N ALA A 15 17.75 -0.70 -2.72
CA ALA A 15 17.36 -1.51 -1.57
C ALA A 15 15.90 -1.25 -1.16
N GLY A 16 15.49 0.02 -1.12
CA GLY A 16 14.12 0.40 -0.86
C GLY A 16 13.15 -0.16 -1.89
N ALA A 17 13.46 -0.05 -3.18
CA ALA A 17 12.64 -0.61 -4.25
C ALA A 17 12.56 -2.14 -4.18
N ALA A 18 13.67 -2.83 -3.91
CA ALA A 18 13.69 -4.29 -3.76
C ALA A 18 12.79 -4.77 -2.60
N ILE A 19 12.84 -4.09 -1.45
CA ILE A 19 11.92 -4.39 -0.33
C ILE A 19 10.48 -4.16 -0.77
N GLN A 20 10.20 -3.04 -1.43
CA GLN A 20 8.84 -2.64 -1.74
C GLN A 20 8.15 -3.54 -2.79
N VAL A 21 8.90 -4.17 -3.67
CA VAL A 21 8.36 -5.22 -4.57
C VAL A 21 7.79 -6.41 -3.78
N LEU A 22 8.29 -6.68 -2.58
CA LEU A 22 7.83 -7.79 -1.73
C LEU A 22 6.73 -7.41 -0.73
N THR A 23 6.45 -6.11 -0.54
CA THR A 23 5.52 -5.63 0.50
C THR A 23 4.11 -5.36 0.02
N GLY A 24 3.83 -5.35 -1.27
CA GLY A 24 2.51 -5.00 -1.83
C GLY A 24 1.50 -6.15 -1.81
N LEU A 25 1.41 -6.87 -0.70
CA LEU A 25 0.49 -7.98 -0.47
C LEU A 25 -0.98 -7.69 -0.85
N PRO A 26 -1.53 -6.49 -0.57
CA PRO A 26 -2.91 -6.19 -0.94
C PRO A 26 -3.19 -6.30 -2.43
N ALA A 27 -2.23 -5.94 -3.28
CA ALA A 27 -2.39 -5.99 -4.73
C ALA A 27 -2.38 -7.43 -5.30
N ALA A 28 -1.81 -8.39 -4.55
CA ALA A 28 -1.77 -9.80 -4.91
C ALA A 28 -2.80 -10.65 -4.18
N TRP A 29 -3.63 -10.08 -3.30
CA TRP A 29 -4.52 -10.84 -2.44
C TRP A 29 -5.45 -11.79 -3.20
N GLY A 30 -5.90 -11.42 -4.39
CA GLY A 30 -6.75 -12.27 -5.22
C GLY A 30 -6.17 -13.66 -5.54
N VAL A 31 -4.84 -13.80 -5.58
CA VAL A 31 -4.17 -15.10 -5.75
C VAL A 31 -4.08 -15.89 -4.44
N PHE A 32 -4.01 -15.20 -3.30
CA PHE A 32 -3.97 -15.83 -1.98
C PHE A 32 -5.35 -16.29 -1.51
N GLN A 33 -6.40 -15.57 -1.89
CA GLN A 33 -7.73 -15.70 -1.28
C GLN A 33 -8.25 -17.13 -1.30
N GLN A 34 -8.37 -17.75 -2.47
CA GLN A 34 -8.93 -19.09 -2.57
C GLN A 34 -8.06 -20.14 -1.87
N PRO A 35 -6.72 -20.20 -2.09
CA PRO A 35 -5.87 -21.15 -1.35
C PRO A 35 -5.89 -20.98 0.17
N VAL A 36 -6.04 -19.71 0.66
CA VAL A 36 -6.16 -19.44 2.10
C VAL A 36 -7.51 -19.94 2.65
N MET A 37 -8.60 -19.76 1.89
CA MET A 37 -9.92 -20.30 2.26
C MET A 37 -9.89 -21.82 2.37
N ASP A 38 -9.31 -22.48 1.38
CA ASP A 38 -9.25 -23.95 1.29
C ASP A 38 -8.39 -24.55 2.42
N GLU A 39 -7.23 -23.94 2.73
CA GLU A 39 -6.29 -24.47 3.74
C GLU A 39 -6.76 -24.21 5.17
N TYR A 40 -7.27 -23.00 5.46
CA TYR A 40 -7.59 -22.58 6.83
C TYR A 40 -9.09 -22.62 7.15
N GLY A 41 -9.92 -23.13 6.23
CA GLY A 41 -11.37 -23.25 6.44
C GLY A 41 -12.07 -21.88 6.58
N LEU A 42 -11.57 -20.83 5.91
CA LEU A 42 -12.18 -19.50 5.95
C LEU A 42 -13.32 -19.40 4.95
N SER A 43 -14.43 -18.78 5.37
CA SER A 43 -15.49 -18.37 4.44
C SER A 43 -15.02 -17.22 3.54
N GLU A 44 -15.73 -16.92 2.45
CA GLU A 44 -15.45 -15.76 1.59
C GLU A 44 -15.44 -14.45 2.40
N GLN A 45 -16.38 -14.31 3.34
CA GLN A 45 -16.41 -13.16 4.25
C GLN A 45 -15.20 -13.16 5.18
N GLY A 46 -14.78 -14.30 5.71
CA GLY A 46 -13.59 -14.44 6.55
C GLY A 46 -12.32 -14.03 5.82
N ALA A 47 -12.16 -14.45 4.57
CA ALA A 47 -11.03 -14.06 3.72
C ALA A 47 -11.06 -12.53 3.40
N GLY A 48 -12.24 -11.96 3.21
CA GLY A 48 -12.44 -10.51 3.08
C GLY A 48 -12.02 -9.75 4.35
N TYR A 49 -12.38 -10.26 5.53
CA TYR A 49 -11.93 -9.67 6.80
C TYR A 49 -10.42 -9.83 7.02
N ALA A 50 -9.81 -10.94 6.62
CA ALA A 50 -8.36 -11.10 6.68
C ALA A 50 -7.64 -10.04 5.86
N PHE A 51 -8.15 -9.76 4.66
CA PHE A 51 -7.66 -8.68 3.79
C PHE A 51 -7.88 -7.30 4.42
N GLY A 52 -9.09 -7.00 4.87
CA GLY A 52 -9.42 -5.73 5.54
C GLY A 52 -8.55 -5.46 6.77
N LEU A 53 -8.33 -6.50 7.58
CA LEU A 53 -7.50 -6.41 8.78
C LEU A 53 -6.01 -6.17 8.46
N LEU A 54 -5.50 -6.76 7.37
CA LEU A 54 -4.15 -6.50 6.88
C LEU A 54 -3.97 -5.01 6.54
N ILE A 55 -4.93 -4.41 5.84
CA ILE A 55 -4.91 -2.99 5.50
C ILE A 55 -5.12 -2.11 6.75
N ALA A 56 -6.01 -2.51 7.66
CA ALA A 56 -6.24 -1.78 8.91
C ALA A 56 -4.98 -1.78 9.79
N ALA A 57 -4.32 -2.93 9.92
CA ALA A 57 -3.05 -3.04 10.62
C ALA A 57 -1.94 -2.21 9.97
N PHE A 58 -1.94 -2.08 8.64
CA PHE A 58 -1.03 -1.17 7.92
C PHE A 58 -1.22 0.28 8.38
N GLY A 59 -2.44 0.82 8.40
CA GLY A 59 -2.65 2.21 8.81
C GLY A 59 -2.26 2.47 10.28
N VAL A 60 -2.66 1.58 11.21
CA VAL A 60 -2.22 1.66 12.62
C VAL A 60 -0.71 1.55 12.73
N GLY A 61 -0.11 0.64 11.98
CA GLY A 61 1.33 0.44 11.93
C GLY A 61 2.09 1.66 11.39
N CYS A 62 1.51 2.44 10.46
CA CYS A 62 2.13 3.68 9.98
C CYS A 62 2.29 4.73 11.12
N VAL A 63 1.33 4.82 12.03
CA VAL A 63 1.44 5.70 13.20
C VAL A 63 2.56 5.21 14.13
N ILE A 64 2.53 3.93 14.52
CA ILE A 64 3.52 3.34 15.44
C ILE A 64 4.92 3.35 14.82
N GLY A 65 5.02 2.96 13.55
CA GLY A 65 6.28 2.95 12.78
C GLY A 65 6.84 4.35 12.57
N GLY A 66 5.98 5.36 12.34
CA GLY A 66 6.36 6.76 12.27
C GLY A 66 6.99 7.26 13.57
N PHE A 67 6.37 6.98 14.73
CA PHE A 67 6.96 7.30 16.03
C PHE A 67 8.29 6.59 16.27
N LEU A 68 8.39 5.31 15.90
CA LEU A 68 9.63 4.54 16.06
C LEU A 68 10.74 5.10 15.17
N GLN A 69 10.41 5.44 13.93
CA GLN A 69 11.32 6.04 12.97
C GLN A 69 11.84 7.40 13.43
N ASP A 70 10.93 8.28 13.90
CA ASP A 70 11.29 9.62 14.35
C ASP A 70 12.21 9.59 15.58
N ARG A 71 12.06 8.58 16.48
CA ARG A 71 12.87 8.43 17.70
C ARG A 71 14.16 7.63 17.50
N LYS A 72 14.11 6.53 16.73
CA LYS A 72 15.22 5.55 16.63
C LYS A 72 15.81 5.44 15.23
N GLY A 73 15.29 6.22 14.29
CA GLY A 73 15.75 6.24 12.90
C GLY A 73 15.11 5.17 12.00
N PRO A 74 15.25 5.32 10.66
CA PRO A 74 14.57 4.47 9.68
C PRO A 74 15.03 3.02 9.71
N ARG A 75 16.31 2.77 10.03
CA ARG A 75 16.88 1.43 10.13
C ARG A 75 16.20 0.58 11.20
N CYS A 76 15.99 1.15 12.39
CA CYS A 76 15.35 0.44 13.50
C CYS A 76 13.91 0.09 13.15
N ALA A 77 13.15 1.04 12.61
CA ALA A 77 11.78 0.81 12.19
C ALA A 77 11.69 -0.26 11.09
N ALA A 78 12.58 -0.21 10.09
CA ALA A 78 12.60 -1.19 9.01
C ALA A 78 12.99 -2.61 9.48
N LEU A 79 13.90 -2.75 10.43
CA LEU A 79 14.23 -4.06 11.03
C LEU A 79 13.04 -4.67 11.78
N TRP A 80 12.31 -3.88 12.56
CA TRP A 80 11.07 -4.33 13.19
C TRP A 80 10.00 -4.69 12.17
N GLY A 81 9.88 -3.88 11.09
CA GLY A 81 8.99 -4.18 9.98
C GLY A 81 9.34 -5.51 9.30
N THR A 82 10.63 -5.77 9.07
CA THR A 82 11.12 -7.05 8.52
C THR A 82 10.77 -8.23 9.44
N ALA A 83 11.00 -8.09 10.75
CA ALA A 83 10.70 -9.15 11.71
C ALA A 83 9.19 -9.48 11.75
N LEU A 84 8.33 -8.46 11.75
CA LEU A 84 6.88 -8.63 11.76
C LEU A 84 6.37 -9.26 10.46
N LEU A 85 6.83 -8.77 9.29
CA LEU A 85 6.40 -9.27 7.99
C LEU A 85 6.82 -10.74 7.79
N CYS A 86 8.08 -11.05 8.02
CA CYS A 86 8.59 -12.42 7.87
C CYS A 86 8.01 -13.34 8.96
N GLY A 87 7.86 -12.84 10.19
CA GLY A 87 7.17 -13.55 11.27
C GLY A 87 5.75 -13.92 10.89
N GLY A 88 5.02 -12.99 10.23
CA GLY A 88 3.67 -13.25 9.70
C GLY A 88 3.65 -14.37 8.65
N PHE A 89 4.57 -14.37 7.70
CA PHE A 89 4.68 -15.44 6.70
C PHE A 89 4.97 -16.81 7.35
N PHE A 90 5.96 -16.86 8.23
CA PHE A 90 6.31 -18.13 8.89
C PHE A 90 5.22 -18.60 9.86
N ALA A 91 4.57 -17.70 10.60
CA ALA A 91 3.47 -18.04 11.48
C ALA A 91 2.28 -18.60 10.70
N ALA A 92 1.93 -18.00 9.54
CA ALA A 92 0.90 -18.54 8.66
C ALA A 92 1.27 -19.93 8.16
N ALA A 93 2.52 -20.12 7.70
CA ALA A 93 2.98 -21.42 7.19
C ALA A 93 2.96 -22.54 8.25
N LEU A 94 3.17 -22.21 9.51
CA LEU A 94 3.16 -23.13 10.66
C LEU A 94 1.76 -23.35 11.23
N LEU A 95 0.79 -22.50 10.91
CA LEU A 95 -0.56 -22.60 11.45
C LEU A 95 -1.23 -23.92 10.97
N PRO A 96 -1.77 -24.75 11.88
CA PRO A 96 -2.55 -25.92 11.48
C PRO A 96 -3.77 -25.54 10.65
N GLY A 97 -4.09 -26.35 9.63
CA GLY A 97 -5.34 -26.22 8.89
C GLY A 97 -6.56 -26.19 9.80
N GLU A 98 -7.71 -25.73 9.31
CA GLU A 98 -8.99 -25.62 10.04
C GLU A 98 -9.02 -24.60 11.20
N LYS A 99 -7.93 -23.85 11.45
CA LYS A 99 -7.87 -22.82 12.49
C LYS A 99 -7.92 -21.40 11.91
N GLY A 100 -8.86 -21.15 10.98
CA GLY A 100 -8.97 -19.85 10.27
C GLY A 100 -9.04 -18.63 11.16
N GLY A 101 -9.65 -18.71 12.34
CA GLY A 101 -9.67 -17.59 13.30
C GLY A 101 -8.29 -17.15 13.76
N PHE A 102 -7.32 -18.05 13.86
CA PHE A 102 -5.95 -17.70 14.23
C PHE A 102 -5.15 -17.11 13.07
N PHE A 103 -5.58 -17.28 11.82
CA PHE A 103 -4.93 -16.71 10.63
C PHE A 103 -4.85 -15.19 10.70
N PHE A 104 -5.86 -14.53 11.25
CA PHE A 104 -5.86 -13.06 11.43
C PHE A 104 -4.69 -12.58 12.28
N GLY A 105 -4.46 -13.24 13.43
CA GLY A 105 -3.35 -12.92 14.34
C GLY A 105 -2.00 -13.40 13.82
N ALA A 106 -1.96 -14.55 13.14
CA ALA A 106 -0.73 -15.13 12.63
C ALA A 106 -0.20 -14.40 11.38
N PHE A 107 -1.11 -13.96 10.50
CA PHE A 107 -0.72 -13.35 9.21
C PHE A 107 -1.17 -11.89 9.07
N SER A 108 -2.48 -11.62 9.13
CA SER A 108 -3.01 -10.31 8.70
C SER A 108 -2.45 -9.15 9.52
N ILE A 109 -2.42 -9.30 10.85
CA ILE A 109 -1.90 -8.26 11.74
C ILE A 109 -0.39 -8.08 11.59
N PRO A 110 0.47 -9.13 11.72
CA PRO A 110 1.90 -8.96 11.61
C PRO A 110 2.36 -8.50 10.23
N ALA A 111 1.75 -9.02 9.16
CA ALA A 111 2.09 -8.61 7.79
C ALA A 111 1.69 -7.15 7.52
N GLY A 112 0.52 -6.72 7.99
CA GLY A 112 0.07 -5.33 7.89
C GLY A 112 0.98 -4.37 8.66
N LEU A 113 1.28 -4.67 9.92
CA LEU A 113 2.22 -3.88 10.74
C LEU A 113 3.63 -3.86 10.14
N GLY A 114 4.11 -5.03 9.66
CA GLY A 114 5.43 -5.15 9.06
C GLY A 114 5.60 -4.29 7.82
N THR A 115 4.64 -4.32 6.91
CA THR A 115 4.64 -3.46 5.72
C THR A 115 4.54 -1.98 6.08
N ALA A 116 3.77 -1.64 7.12
CA ALA A 116 3.61 -0.28 7.62
C ALA A 116 4.90 0.30 8.23
N PHE A 117 5.70 -0.50 8.86
CA PHE A 117 6.98 -0.06 9.41
C PHE A 117 8.04 0.12 8.30
N LEU A 118 7.97 -0.72 7.27
CA LEU A 118 8.89 -0.66 6.12
C LEU A 118 8.58 0.53 5.21
N TYR A 119 7.32 0.73 4.80
CA TYR A 119 6.95 1.67 3.75
C TYR A 119 7.34 3.12 4.07
N PRO A 120 6.85 3.77 5.16
CA PRO A 120 7.20 5.16 5.45
C PRO A 120 8.67 5.35 5.78
N SER A 121 9.32 4.34 6.40
CA SER A 121 10.74 4.41 6.76
C SER A 121 11.63 4.45 5.53
N ILE A 122 11.35 3.63 4.53
CA ILE A 122 12.07 3.60 3.25
C ILE A 122 11.83 4.92 2.50
N GLN A 123 10.57 5.36 2.43
CA GLN A 123 10.16 6.56 1.71
C GLN A 123 10.84 7.80 2.28
N SER A 124 10.77 7.99 3.61
CA SER A 124 11.39 9.11 4.30
C SER A 124 12.91 9.11 4.17
N CYS A 125 13.56 7.95 4.34
CA CYS A 125 14.99 7.82 4.19
C CYS A 125 15.44 8.20 2.77
N ALA A 126 14.77 7.69 1.73
CA ALA A 126 15.09 8.00 0.34
C ALA A 126 14.89 9.49 0.01
N GLN A 127 13.81 10.11 0.49
CA GLN A 127 13.57 11.53 0.30
C GLN A 127 14.65 12.41 0.95
N LYS A 128 15.17 12.02 2.12
CA LYS A 128 16.27 12.72 2.79
C LYS A 128 17.58 12.67 1.99
N TRP A 129 17.86 11.55 1.30
CA TRP A 129 19.03 11.42 0.42
C TRP A 129 18.87 12.13 -0.93
N TYR A 130 17.65 12.24 -1.44
CA TYR A 130 17.32 12.85 -2.73
C TYR A 130 16.60 14.20 -2.59
N LYS A 131 17.09 15.09 -1.71
CA LYS A 131 16.46 16.39 -1.40
C LYS A 131 16.07 17.20 -2.64
N GLY A 132 16.95 17.28 -3.66
CA GLY A 132 16.68 17.97 -4.92
C GLY A 132 15.82 17.22 -5.94
N ARG A 133 15.49 15.93 -5.68
CA ARG A 133 14.73 15.05 -6.59
C ARG A 133 13.80 14.14 -5.82
N LYS A 134 13.05 14.71 -4.85
CA LYS A 134 12.13 13.95 -3.98
C LYS A 134 11.10 13.15 -4.78
N GLY A 135 10.57 13.72 -5.86
CA GLY A 135 9.62 13.06 -6.75
C GLY A 135 10.19 11.80 -7.40
N LEU A 136 11.48 11.81 -7.80
CA LEU A 136 12.15 10.62 -8.33
C LEU A 136 12.23 9.51 -7.28
N ALA A 137 12.68 9.83 -6.06
CA ALA A 137 12.79 8.86 -4.98
C ALA A 137 11.44 8.25 -4.62
N THR A 138 10.43 9.09 -4.43
CA THR A 138 9.05 8.70 -4.15
C THR A 138 8.46 7.85 -5.27
N GLY A 139 8.72 8.25 -6.52
CA GLY A 139 8.22 7.55 -7.71
C GLY A 139 8.81 6.16 -7.87
N VAL A 140 10.14 6.01 -7.72
CA VAL A 140 10.81 4.70 -7.85
C VAL A 140 10.32 3.73 -6.78
N ILE A 141 10.28 4.17 -5.51
CA ILE A 141 9.81 3.34 -4.39
C ILE A 141 8.31 3.04 -4.52
N GLY A 142 7.50 4.04 -4.84
CA GLY A 142 6.07 3.87 -5.07
C GLY A 142 5.78 2.96 -6.27
N GLY A 143 6.52 3.11 -7.37
CA GLY A 143 6.43 2.26 -8.54
C GLY A 143 6.75 0.79 -8.23
N ALA A 144 7.77 0.54 -7.39
CA ALA A 144 8.11 -0.80 -6.92
C ALA A 144 6.96 -1.45 -6.13
N VAL A 145 6.30 -0.70 -5.24
CA VAL A 145 5.06 -1.15 -4.57
C VAL A 145 3.95 -1.43 -5.59
N GLY A 146 3.81 -0.57 -6.59
CA GLY A 146 2.81 -0.76 -7.64
C GLY A 146 3.00 -2.07 -8.41
N LEU A 147 4.24 -2.42 -8.74
CA LEU A 147 4.58 -3.65 -9.47
C LEU A 147 4.54 -4.91 -8.60
N SER A 148 4.50 -4.77 -7.26
CA SER A 148 4.55 -5.91 -6.35
C SER A 148 3.41 -6.91 -6.55
N GLY A 149 2.21 -6.43 -6.89
CA GLY A 149 1.06 -7.28 -7.17
C GLY A 149 1.31 -8.25 -8.32
N ALA A 150 1.93 -7.78 -9.41
CA ALA A 150 2.31 -8.63 -10.53
C ALA A 150 3.38 -9.66 -10.12
N PHE A 151 4.45 -9.19 -9.46
CA PHE A 151 5.53 -10.06 -8.99
C PHE A 151 5.03 -11.15 -8.05
N LEU A 152 4.30 -10.77 -7.00
CA LEU A 152 3.79 -11.71 -6.00
C LEU A 152 2.78 -12.69 -6.58
N THR A 153 1.93 -12.23 -7.53
CA THR A 153 0.98 -13.11 -8.22
C THR A 153 1.69 -14.23 -8.98
N VAL A 154 2.72 -13.87 -9.75
CA VAL A 154 3.53 -14.86 -10.49
C VAL A 154 4.27 -15.79 -9.54
N PHE A 155 4.91 -15.22 -8.50
CA PHE A 155 5.65 -15.98 -7.51
C PHE A 155 4.77 -17.00 -6.77
N VAL A 156 3.64 -16.55 -6.23
CA VAL A 156 2.72 -17.41 -5.47
C VAL A 156 2.13 -18.51 -6.33
N ARG A 157 1.71 -18.21 -7.56
CA ARG A 157 1.23 -19.24 -8.50
C ARG A 157 2.30 -20.29 -8.82
N THR A 158 3.53 -19.86 -9.02
CA THR A 158 4.65 -20.78 -9.28
C THR A 158 4.92 -21.65 -8.04
N ALA A 159 4.91 -21.06 -6.85
CA ALA A 159 5.08 -21.75 -5.59
C ALA A 159 3.95 -22.78 -5.36
N LEU A 160 2.69 -22.39 -5.56
CA LEU A 160 1.53 -23.31 -5.43
C LEU A 160 1.65 -24.50 -6.37
N LYS A 161 2.10 -24.30 -7.62
CA LYS A 161 2.35 -25.40 -8.55
C LYS A 161 3.52 -26.28 -8.12
N GLY A 162 4.58 -25.70 -7.58
CA GLY A 162 5.78 -26.41 -7.17
C GLY A 162 5.59 -27.24 -5.91
N PHE A 163 4.85 -26.75 -4.92
CA PHE A 163 4.59 -27.49 -3.66
C PHE A 163 3.42 -28.47 -3.77
N GLY A 164 2.60 -28.35 -4.82
CA GLY A 164 1.48 -29.26 -5.07
C GLY A 164 0.36 -29.17 -4.02
N PRO A 165 -0.64 -30.07 -4.09
CA PRO A 165 -1.84 -29.95 -3.26
C PRO A 165 -1.62 -30.22 -1.76
N VAL A 166 -0.53 -30.90 -1.38
CA VAL A 166 -0.27 -31.29 0.02
C VAL A 166 0.32 -30.13 0.86
N GLN A 167 1.14 -29.30 0.26
CA GLN A 167 1.77 -28.16 0.97
C GLN A 167 1.23 -26.81 0.51
N GLY A 168 0.60 -26.74 -0.64
CA GLY A 168 -0.17 -25.63 -1.19
C GLY A 168 0.29 -24.23 -0.73
N ILE A 169 -0.65 -23.52 -0.10
CA ILE A 169 -0.41 -22.13 0.34
C ILE A 169 0.58 -22.04 1.50
N ARG A 170 0.71 -23.07 2.35
CA ARG A 170 1.70 -23.10 3.44
C ARG A 170 3.12 -23.09 2.90
N GLY A 171 3.38 -23.90 1.86
CA GLY A 171 4.65 -23.88 1.14
C GLY A 171 4.94 -22.53 0.47
N ALA A 172 3.92 -21.90 -0.10
CA ALA A 172 4.06 -20.56 -0.66
C ALA A 172 4.40 -19.51 0.42
N PHE A 173 3.82 -19.58 1.61
CA PHE A 173 4.17 -18.71 2.74
C PHE A 173 5.61 -18.96 3.22
N TRP A 174 6.05 -20.22 3.31
CA TRP A 174 7.45 -20.55 3.60
C TRP A 174 8.40 -19.94 2.56
N ALA A 175 8.11 -20.11 1.28
CA ALA A 175 8.93 -19.57 0.19
C ALA A 175 8.97 -18.04 0.21
N LEU A 176 7.83 -17.38 0.48
CA LEU A 176 7.77 -15.92 0.64
C LEU A 176 8.59 -15.44 1.83
N GLY A 177 8.47 -16.11 2.99
CA GLY A 177 9.28 -15.78 4.17
C GLY A 177 10.77 -15.94 3.89
N ALA A 178 11.17 -17.04 3.26
CA ALA A 178 12.57 -17.32 2.90
C ALA A 178 13.13 -16.33 1.87
N LEU A 179 12.32 -15.83 0.92
CA LEU A 179 12.72 -14.80 -0.04
C LEU A 179 12.76 -13.42 0.62
N THR A 180 11.74 -13.08 1.40
CA THR A 180 11.55 -11.72 1.96
C THR A 180 12.58 -11.42 3.06
N LEU A 181 12.91 -12.42 3.88
CA LEU A 181 13.81 -12.24 5.02
C LEU A 181 15.20 -11.69 4.61
N PRO A 182 15.97 -12.33 3.69
CA PRO A 182 17.28 -11.83 3.33
C PRO A 182 17.20 -10.47 2.60
N VAL A 183 16.21 -10.25 1.73
CA VAL A 183 16.07 -9.00 0.99
C VAL A 183 15.72 -7.85 1.94
N CYS A 184 14.71 -8.03 2.80
CA CYS A 184 14.31 -7.00 3.75
C CYS A 184 15.36 -6.76 4.82
N LEU A 185 16.06 -7.81 5.30
CA LEU A 185 17.12 -7.66 6.28
C LEU A 185 18.30 -6.87 5.70
N ALA A 186 18.83 -7.30 4.55
CA ALA A 186 19.92 -6.61 3.88
C ALA A 186 19.56 -5.16 3.52
N GLY A 187 18.37 -4.95 2.96
CA GLY A 187 17.90 -3.62 2.61
C GLY A 187 17.69 -2.72 3.84
N SER A 188 17.10 -3.24 4.92
CA SER A 188 16.91 -2.49 6.17
C SER A 188 18.25 -2.07 6.81
N LEU A 189 19.29 -2.90 6.70
CA LEU A 189 20.63 -2.57 7.18
C LEU A 189 21.28 -1.42 6.40
N LEU A 190 20.90 -1.22 5.12
CA LEU A 190 21.37 -0.11 4.29
C LEU A 190 20.64 1.21 4.55
N LEU A 191 19.44 1.17 5.16
CA LEU A 191 18.67 2.37 5.47
C LEU A 191 19.32 3.17 6.61
N VAL A 192 20.01 4.23 6.24
CA VAL A 192 20.67 5.15 7.17
C VAL A 192 20.36 6.57 6.75
N ASP A 193 19.97 7.40 7.70
CA ASP A 193 19.78 8.84 7.44
C ASP A 193 21.09 9.50 7.01
N PRO A 194 21.05 10.49 6.10
CA PRO A 194 22.23 11.28 5.75
C PRO A 194 22.77 11.98 7.01
N PRO A 195 24.10 12.22 7.08
CA PRO A 195 24.68 12.96 8.18
C PRO A 195 24.02 14.35 8.26
N PRO A 196 23.84 14.89 9.47
CA PRO A 196 23.24 16.21 9.64
C PRO A 196 24.09 17.23 8.89
N GLU A 197 23.61 17.64 7.74
CA GLU A 197 24.20 18.74 7.02
C GLU A 197 23.95 19.99 7.83
N LYS A 198 25.02 20.77 8.14
CA LYS A 198 24.87 22.11 8.73
C LYS A 198 23.78 22.81 7.90
N GLN A 199 22.66 23.08 8.54
CA GLN A 199 21.52 23.72 7.89
C GLN A 199 22.01 25.00 7.22
N ARG A 200 22.31 24.98 5.92
CA ARG A 200 22.37 26.20 5.14
C ARG A 200 20.95 26.74 5.12
N PRO A 201 20.74 28.01 5.46
CA PRO A 201 19.45 28.67 5.31
C PRO A 201 19.27 29.02 3.83
N GLU A 202 19.18 28.01 2.98
CA GLU A 202 19.00 28.21 1.56
C GLU A 202 17.92 27.29 1.02
N GLU A 203 16.98 27.96 0.38
CA GLU A 203 15.86 27.46 -0.41
C GLU A 203 14.55 27.18 0.36
N GLN A 204 14.12 28.17 1.13
CA GLN A 204 12.70 28.52 1.10
C GLN A 204 12.38 28.96 -0.34
N GLY A 205 12.05 27.98 -1.18
CA GLY A 205 11.73 28.20 -2.58
C GLY A 205 10.55 29.16 -2.71
N ARG A 206 10.82 30.23 -3.43
CA ARG A 206 9.91 31.18 -4.05
C ARG A 206 8.43 30.83 -3.94
N GLY A 207 7.70 31.61 -3.15
CA GLY A 207 6.28 31.81 -3.39
C GLY A 207 5.28 31.41 -2.32
N ARG A 208 5.60 31.47 -1.00
CA ARG A 208 4.55 31.56 0.03
C ARG A 208 5.00 32.46 1.18
N ASN A 209 4.36 33.63 1.29
CA ASN A 209 4.49 34.59 2.40
C ASN A 209 3.77 34.13 3.68
N ALA A 210 3.76 32.84 4.00
CA ALA A 210 3.25 32.34 5.26
C ALA A 210 4.32 31.46 5.91
N PRO A 211 4.57 31.60 7.24
CA PRO A 211 5.47 30.70 7.94
C PRO A 211 4.96 29.25 7.77
N PRO A 212 5.87 28.28 7.58
CA PRO A 212 5.48 26.87 7.50
C PRO A 212 4.68 26.52 8.75
N LEU A 213 3.48 25.96 8.56
CA LEU A 213 2.64 25.49 9.65
C LEU A 213 3.28 24.21 10.19
N ASP A 214 4.06 24.27 11.26
CA ASP A 214 4.63 23.10 11.90
C ASP A 214 3.67 22.60 13.00
N LEU A 215 2.72 21.74 12.59
CA LEU A 215 1.74 21.21 13.51
C LEU A 215 2.23 19.89 14.13
N ALA A 216 2.27 19.87 15.46
CA ALA A 216 2.40 18.61 16.19
C ALA A 216 1.17 17.71 15.92
N PRO A 217 1.30 16.37 16.02
CA PRO A 217 0.22 15.44 15.69
C PRO A 217 -1.12 15.73 16.38
N LEU A 218 -1.10 16.09 17.67
CA LEU A 218 -2.33 16.43 18.40
C LEU A 218 -2.95 17.75 17.94
N GLN A 219 -2.14 18.72 17.52
CA GLN A 219 -2.64 19.97 16.95
C GLN A 219 -3.26 19.73 15.57
N MET A 220 -2.62 18.88 14.77
CA MET A 220 -3.14 18.46 13.45
C MET A 220 -4.53 17.83 13.58
N LEU A 221 -4.74 16.91 14.54
CA LEU A 221 -6.03 16.26 14.79
C LEU A 221 -7.16 17.25 15.11
N GLY A 222 -6.83 18.44 15.66
CA GLY A 222 -7.79 19.52 15.91
C GLY A 222 -8.18 20.32 14.66
N THR A 223 -7.55 20.07 13.50
CA THR A 223 -7.81 20.85 12.28
C THR A 223 -8.88 20.22 11.39
N LYS A 224 -9.71 21.07 10.74
CA LYS A 224 -10.67 20.62 9.73
C LYS A 224 -9.97 19.95 8.54
N GLN A 225 -8.78 20.41 8.18
CA GLN A 225 -7.98 19.90 7.08
C GLN A 225 -7.63 18.42 7.28
N TYR A 226 -7.28 18.03 8.51
CA TYR A 226 -7.02 16.63 8.83
C TYR A 226 -8.24 15.74 8.55
N TRP A 227 -9.40 16.10 9.08
CA TRP A 227 -10.62 15.31 8.94
C TRP A 227 -11.09 15.21 7.48
N LEU A 228 -10.96 16.30 6.71
CA LEU A 228 -11.24 16.27 5.28
C LEU A 228 -10.29 15.35 4.51
N CYS A 229 -8.99 15.42 4.78
CA CYS A 229 -8.02 14.54 4.14
C CYS A 229 -8.21 13.08 4.56
N ALA A 230 -8.40 12.80 5.84
CA ALA A 230 -8.63 11.45 6.34
C ALA A 230 -9.95 10.86 5.78
N GLY A 231 -11.00 11.68 5.67
CA GLY A 231 -12.26 11.33 5.02
C GLY A 231 -12.07 11.01 3.54
N ALA A 232 -11.32 11.84 2.80
CA ALA A 232 -11.01 11.60 1.40
C ALA A 232 -10.21 10.29 1.20
N VAL A 233 -9.21 10.03 2.06
CA VAL A 233 -8.47 8.77 2.05
C VAL A 233 -9.39 7.59 2.32
N CYS A 234 -10.28 7.69 3.31
CA CYS A 234 -11.29 6.66 3.59
C CYS A 234 -12.17 6.41 2.36
N CYS A 235 -12.74 7.44 1.78
CA CYS A 235 -13.64 7.36 0.63
C CYS A 235 -12.97 6.89 -0.67
N SER A 236 -11.66 7.02 -0.80
CA SER A 236 -10.91 6.49 -1.96
C SER A 236 -10.78 4.97 -1.95
N THR A 237 -10.98 4.30 -0.80
CA THR A 237 -10.70 2.87 -0.64
C THR A 237 -11.65 1.94 -1.39
N PRO A 238 -12.98 2.16 -1.44
CA PRO A 238 -13.92 1.18 -1.98
C PRO A 238 -13.71 0.91 -3.47
N ALA A 239 -13.30 1.90 -4.25
CA ALA A 239 -13.10 1.77 -5.70
C ALA A 239 -12.10 0.66 -6.08
N VAL A 240 -11.15 0.32 -5.22
CA VAL A 240 -10.15 -0.72 -5.46
C VAL A 240 -10.21 -1.83 -4.42
N LEU A 241 -10.27 -1.50 -3.11
CA LEU A 241 -10.14 -2.51 -2.06
C LEU A 241 -11.31 -3.50 -2.00
N LEU A 242 -12.51 -3.12 -2.46
CA LEU A 242 -13.65 -4.03 -2.56
C LEU A 242 -13.51 -5.04 -3.70
N PHE A 243 -12.77 -4.69 -4.77
CA PHE A 243 -12.63 -5.54 -5.94
C PHE A 243 -11.31 -6.30 -5.98
N SER A 244 -10.24 -5.75 -5.40
CA SER A 244 -8.91 -6.38 -5.40
C SER A 244 -8.91 -7.85 -4.94
N PRO A 245 -9.60 -8.23 -3.86
CA PRO A 245 -9.66 -9.62 -3.43
C PRO A 245 -10.33 -10.56 -4.43
N ILE A 246 -11.32 -10.06 -5.15
CA ILE A 246 -12.21 -10.88 -6.01
C ILE A 246 -11.99 -10.68 -7.50
N ILE A 247 -11.02 -9.84 -7.91
CA ILE A 247 -10.86 -9.44 -9.32
C ILE A 247 -10.66 -10.63 -10.27
N LEU A 248 -9.98 -11.68 -9.83
CA LEU A 248 -9.82 -12.91 -10.60
C LEU A 248 -11.16 -13.61 -10.83
N LYS A 249 -11.93 -13.82 -9.76
CA LYS A 249 -13.26 -14.43 -9.80
C LYS A 249 -14.21 -13.59 -10.66
N LEU A 250 -14.26 -12.29 -10.41
CA LEU A 250 -15.10 -11.34 -11.15
C LEU A 250 -14.75 -11.31 -12.64
N GLY A 251 -13.46 -11.39 -13.00
CA GLY A 251 -13.02 -11.46 -14.38
C GLY A 251 -13.54 -12.71 -15.09
N MET A 252 -13.47 -13.86 -14.44
CA MET A 252 -13.99 -15.12 -14.98
C MET A 252 -15.53 -15.10 -15.10
N GLU A 253 -16.25 -14.61 -14.11
CA GLU A 253 -17.71 -14.46 -14.14
C GLU A 253 -18.18 -13.51 -15.25
N ARG A 254 -17.33 -12.56 -15.67
CA ARG A 254 -17.59 -11.58 -16.71
C ARG A 254 -16.99 -11.95 -18.09
N GLY A 255 -16.69 -13.22 -18.30
CA GLY A 255 -16.34 -13.78 -19.61
C GLY A 255 -14.85 -13.82 -19.94
N LEU A 256 -13.95 -13.66 -18.97
CA LEU A 256 -12.52 -13.92 -19.14
C LEU A 256 -12.21 -15.39 -18.81
N ASP A 257 -11.34 -16.04 -19.59
CA ASP A 257 -10.73 -17.29 -19.18
C ASP A 257 -9.73 -17.07 -18.02
N GLU A 258 -9.32 -18.13 -17.36
CA GLU A 258 -8.45 -18.02 -16.18
C GLU A 258 -7.13 -17.29 -16.46
N ARG A 259 -6.55 -17.49 -17.65
CA ARG A 259 -5.32 -16.80 -18.04
C ARG A 259 -5.55 -15.30 -18.27
N ALA A 260 -6.66 -14.95 -18.92
CA ALA A 260 -7.03 -13.55 -19.14
C ALA A 260 -7.40 -12.84 -17.84
N ALA A 261 -8.08 -13.52 -16.91
CA ALA A 261 -8.40 -12.95 -15.58
C ALA A 261 -7.16 -12.58 -14.78
N LEU A 262 -6.06 -13.36 -14.90
CA LEU A 262 -4.77 -13.00 -14.29
C LEU A 262 -4.21 -11.68 -14.82
N TRP A 263 -4.42 -11.39 -16.10
CA TRP A 263 -3.98 -10.11 -16.64
C TRP A 263 -4.69 -8.93 -15.99
N SER A 264 -5.87 -9.11 -15.41
CA SER A 264 -6.51 -8.04 -14.63
C SER A 264 -5.66 -7.63 -13.42
N VAL A 265 -5.03 -8.59 -12.72
CA VAL A 265 -4.12 -8.29 -11.61
C VAL A 265 -2.82 -7.66 -12.10
N VAL A 266 -2.25 -8.19 -13.19
CA VAL A 266 -1.00 -7.67 -13.77
C VAL A 266 -1.19 -6.24 -14.27
N LEU A 267 -2.25 -5.99 -15.05
CA LEU A 267 -2.57 -4.66 -15.57
C LEU A 267 -2.95 -3.70 -14.43
N GLY A 268 -3.66 -4.16 -13.40
CA GLY A 268 -3.91 -3.40 -12.18
C GLY A 268 -2.61 -2.97 -11.49
N SER A 269 -1.61 -3.87 -11.43
CA SER A 269 -0.30 -3.55 -10.86
C SER A 269 0.48 -2.55 -11.71
N VAL A 270 0.41 -2.66 -13.04
CA VAL A 270 1.00 -1.66 -13.95
C VAL A 270 0.31 -0.30 -13.80
N GLY A 271 -1.02 -0.28 -13.72
CA GLY A 271 -1.79 0.93 -13.44
C GLY A 271 -1.38 1.58 -12.12
N SER A 272 -1.27 0.76 -11.06
CA SER A 272 -0.78 1.22 -9.74
C SER A 272 0.62 1.84 -9.80
N ALA A 273 1.55 1.19 -10.50
CA ALA A 273 2.92 1.70 -10.67
C ALA A 273 2.93 3.02 -11.46
N ALA A 274 2.19 3.09 -12.56
CA ALA A 274 2.08 4.28 -13.39
C ALA A 274 1.47 5.46 -12.61
N GLY A 275 0.40 5.23 -11.83
CA GLY A 275 -0.22 6.25 -10.98
C GLY A 275 0.77 6.82 -9.95
N ARG A 276 1.50 5.95 -9.27
CA ARG A 276 2.52 6.33 -8.27
C ARG A 276 3.72 7.06 -8.86
N LEU A 277 4.07 6.78 -10.12
CA LEU A 277 5.17 7.45 -10.81
C LEU A 277 4.74 8.80 -11.38
N LEU A 278 3.62 8.85 -12.11
CA LEU A 278 3.25 9.99 -12.95
C LEU A 278 2.53 11.09 -12.16
N MET A 279 1.62 10.71 -11.24
CA MET A 279 0.75 11.70 -10.63
C MET A 279 1.42 12.60 -9.58
N PRO A 280 2.40 12.16 -8.77
CA PRO A 280 3.17 13.09 -7.95
C PRO A 280 3.90 14.15 -8.78
N LEU A 281 4.50 13.76 -9.94
CA LEU A 281 5.16 14.69 -10.84
C LEU A 281 4.17 15.70 -11.47
N LEU A 282 3.00 15.22 -11.86
CA LEU A 282 1.94 16.08 -12.39
C LEU A 282 1.41 17.03 -11.31
N SER A 283 1.22 16.54 -10.09
CA SER A 283 0.73 17.34 -8.96
C SER A 283 1.70 18.44 -8.53
N ASP A 284 3.00 18.28 -8.80
CA ASP A 284 4.00 19.34 -8.62
C ASP A 284 3.79 20.51 -9.59
N LYS A 285 3.23 20.25 -10.79
CA LYS A 285 3.00 21.26 -11.83
C LYS A 285 1.65 21.95 -11.72
N ILE A 286 0.57 21.17 -11.56
CA ILE A 286 -0.83 21.69 -11.57
C ILE A 286 -1.38 21.94 -10.16
N GLY A 287 -0.65 21.53 -9.12
CA GLY A 287 -1.08 21.61 -7.71
C GLY A 287 -1.73 20.35 -7.19
N ARG A 288 -1.66 20.14 -5.87
CA ARG A 288 -2.19 18.91 -5.21
C ARG A 288 -3.71 18.80 -5.32
N ARG A 289 -4.44 19.89 -4.98
CA ARG A 289 -5.91 19.89 -4.98
C ARG A 289 -6.53 19.59 -6.35
N PRO A 290 -6.14 20.27 -7.46
CA PRO A 290 -6.66 19.93 -8.78
C PRO A 290 -6.36 18.48 -9.18
N THR A 291 -5.18 17.95 -8.82
CA THR A 291 -4.82 16.57 -9.09
C THR A 291 -5.74 15.60 -8.37
N ASP A 292 -5.97 15.81 -7.07
CA ASP A 292 -6.83 14.92 -6.28
C ASP A 292 -8.28 14.97 -6.77
N LEU A 293 -8.82 16.15 -7.07
CA LEU A 293 -10.16 16.30 -7.65
C LEU A 293 -10.30 15.59 -8.99
N LEU A 294 -9.28 15.68 -9.87
CA LEU A 294 -9.27 14.97 -11.15
C LEU A 294 -9.31 13.46 -10.94
N LEU A 295 -8.52 12.95 -9.98
CA LEU A 295 -8.45 11.52 -9.67
C LEU A 295 -9.77 11.00 -9.06
N PHE A 296 -10.41 11.76 -8.18
CA PHE A 296 -11.73 11.40 -7.66
C PHE A 296 -12.79 11.41 -8.75
N ALA A 297 -12.84 12.45 -9.59
CA ALA A 297 -13.77 12.51 -10.72
C ALA A 297 -13.56 11.34 -11.70
N ALA A 298 -12.31 11.01 -12.02
CA ALA A 298 -11.99 9.85 -12.84
C ALA A 298 -12.43 8.55 -12.17
N SER A 299 -12.17 8.37 -10.86
CA SER A 299 -12.59 7.18 -10.09
C SER A 299 -14.11 7.03 -10.08
N PHE A 300 -14.86 8.13 -9.95
CA PHE A 300 -16.32 8.12 -10.00
C PHE A 300 -16.82 7.58 -11.35
N VAL A 301 -16.35 8.16 -12.45
CA VAL A 301 -16.76 7.74 -13.81
C VAL A 301 -16.35 6.28 -14.06
N LEU A 302 -15.10 5.91 -13.73
CA LEU A 302 -14.59 4.55 -13.92
C LEU A 302 -15.35 3.53 -13.07
N SER A 303 -15.74 3.86 -11.84
CA SER A 303 -16.56 2.98 -10.99
C SER A 303 -17.93 2.73 -11.59
N GLY A 304 -18.54 3.75 -12.21
CA GLY A 304 -19.78 3.61 -12.96
C GLY A 304 -19.62 2.73 -14.22
N VAL A 305 -18.55 2.94 -14.98
CA VAL A 305 -18.22 2.10 -16.15
C VAL A 305 -17.93 0.66 -15.74
N PHE A 306 -17.27 0.45 -14.59
CA PHE A 306 -16.92 -0.88 -14.08
C PHE A 306 -18.15 -1.75 -13.79
N LEU A 307 -19.28 -1.15 -13.46
CA LEU A 307 -20.54 -1.85 -13.24
C LEU A 307 -20.97 -2.66 -14.49
N PHE A 308 -20.73 -2.09 -15.68
CA PHE A 308 -21.15 -2.68 -16.96
C PHE A 308 -19.99 -3.34 -17.73
N ALA A 309 -18.76 -3.29 -17.21
CA ALA A 309 -17.60 -3.83 -17.88
C ALA A 309 -17.67 -5.36 -18.00
N GLN A 310 -17.37 -5.90 -19.19
CA GLN A 310 -17.31 -7.32 -19.50
C GLN A 310 -16.04 -7.65 -20.28
N GLY A 311 -15.61 -8.90 -20.24
CA GLY A 311 -14.42 -9.38 -20.93
C GLY A 311 -13.19 -8.53 -20.58
N TRP A 312 -12.38 -8.20 -21.56
CA TRP A 312 -11.16 -7.39 -21.38
C TRP A 312 -11.40 -5.97 -20.84
N ALA A 313 -12.63 -5.44 -20.96
CA ALA A 313 -12.96 -4.15 -20.36
C ALA A 313 -12.85 -4.19 -18.82
N VAL A 314 -13.10 -5.34 -18.19
CA VAL A 314 -12.89 -5.53 -16.74
C VAL A 314 -11.45 -5.24 -16.36
N ALA A 315 -10.49 -5.82 -17.08
CA ALA A 315 -9.07 -5.63 -16.81
C ALA A 315 -8.62 -4.18 -17.06
N ALA A 316 -9.08 -3.56 -18.13
CA ALA A 316 -8.71 -2.19 -18.51
C ALA A 316 -9.26 -1.17 -17.50
N VAL A 317 -10.55 -1.28 -17.13
CA VAL A 317 -11.16 -0.35 -16.16
C VAL A 317 -10.59 -0.57 -14.77
N TYR A 318 -10.37 -1.81 -14.35
CA TYR A 318 -9.72 -2.10 -13.06
C TYR A 318 -8.29 -1.52 -13.00
N ALA A 319 -7.50 -1.64 -14.07
CA ALA A 319 -6.18 -1.02 -14.16
C ALA A 319 -6.25 0.51 -14.04
N SER A 320 -7.27 1.13 -14.61
CA SER A 320 -7.49 2.58 -14.50
C SER A 320 -7.94 2.99 -13.09
N LEU A 321 -8.78 2.20 -12.43
CA LEU A 321 -9.17 2.42 -11.03
C LEU A 321 -7.97 2.28 -10.09
N THR A 322 -7.13 1.26 -10.29
CA THR A 322 -5.91 1.10 -9.50
C THR A 322 -4.89 2.19 -9.75
N PHE A 323 -4.83 2.75 -10.98
CA PHE A 323 -4.06 3.95 -11.28
C PHE A 323 -4.52 5.13 -10.42
N CYS A 324 -5.82 5.45 -10.42
CA CYS A 324 -6.37 6.57 -9.65
C CYS A 324 -6.13 6.42 -8.15
N TYR A 325 -6.47 5.26 -7.59
CA TYR A 325 -6.28 4.96 -6.16
C TYR A 325 -4.82 5.07 -5.73
N SER A 326 -3.91 4.49 -6.49
CA SER A 326 -2.50 4.49 -6.18
C SER A 326 -1.86 5.87 -6.35
N ALA A 327 -2.37 6.66 -7.28
CA ALA A 327 -1.99 8.05 -7.49
C ALA A 327 -2.34 8.92 -6.27
N LEU A 328 -3.58 8.80 -5.77
CA LEU A 328 -4.01 9.48 -4.54
C LEU A 328 -3.11 9.12 -3.35
N ALA A 329 -2.84 7.83 -3.16
CA ALA A 329 -1.96 7.36 -2.10
C ALA A 329 -0.52 7.89 -2.23
N ALA A 330 -0.02 8.13 -3.45
CA ALA A 330 1.31 8.64 -3.70
C ALA A 330 1.42 10.18 -3.55
N VAL A 331 0.33 10.91 -3.78
CA VAL A 331 0.28 12.37 -3.58
C VAL A 331 0.12 12.71 -2.09
N LEU A 332 -0.53 11.85 -1.31
CA LEU A 332 -0.87 12.08 0.10
C LEU A 332 0.31 12.47 1.01
N PRO A 333 1.52 11.85 0.95
CA PRO A 333 2.64 12.26 1.78
C PRO A 333 3.10 13.70 1.51
N ALA A 334 3.08 14.11 0.24
CA ALA A 334 3.42 15.48 -0.14
C ALA A 334 2.34 16.47 0.30
N LEU A 335 1.07 16.12 0.14
CA LEU A 335 -0.06 16.91 0.64
C LEU A 335 0.01 17.07 2.17
N SER A 336 0.34 15.99 2.89
CA SER A 336 0.52 16.02 4.34
C SER A 336 1.60 17.02 4.77
N THR A 337 2.77 17.00 4.11
CA THR A 337 3.86 17.92 4.42
C THR A 337 3.55 19.37 4.02
N ASP A 338 2.80 19.57 2.95
CA ASP A 338 2.36 20.89 2.51
C ASP A 338 1.34 21.54 3.46
N LEU A 339 0.49 20.71 4.12
CA LEU A 339 -0.56 21.18 5.03
C LEU A 339 -0.10 21.26 6.49
N PHE A 340 0.75 20.34 6.95
CA PHE A 340 1.04 20.16 8.38
C PHE A 340 2.52 20.35 8.74
N GLY A 341 3.41 20.54 7.76
CA GLY A 341 4.84 20.74 7.98
C GLY A 341 5.69 19.48 7.95
N LEU A 342 7.02 19.69 7.96
CA LEU A 342 8.03 18.63 7.83
C LEU A 342 8.44 17.96 9.16
N PRO A 343 8.51 18.64 10.32
CA PRO A 343 9.10 18.09 11.55
C PRO A 343 8.44 16.80 12.03
N HIS A 344 7.14 16.67 11.85
CA HIS A 344 6.34 15.50 12.24
C HIS A 344 5.75 14.74 11.05
N ALA A 345 6.39 14.83 9.88
CA ALA A 345 5.84 14.32 8.62
C ALA A 345 5.51 12.81 8.68
N GLY A 346 6.34 12.00 9.32
CA GLY A 346 6.12 10.55 9.44
C GLY A 346 4.87 10.22 10.24
N VAL A 347 4.74 10.81 11.41
CA VAL A 347 3.59 10.58 12.31
C VAL A 347 2.31 11.18 11.73
N ASN A 348 2.38 12.42 11.20
CA ASN A 348 1.24 13.10 10.60
C ASN A 348 0.68 12.32 9.40
N TYR A 349 1.56 11.78 8.55
CA TYR A 349 1.16 10.86 7.48
C TYR A 349 0.51 9.59 8.02
N GLY A 350 1.08 9.00 9.09
CA GLY A 350 0.53 7.83 9.75
C GLY A 350 -0.92 8.03 10.21
N PHE A 351 -1.22 9.17 10.82
CA PHE A 351 -2.59 9.52 11.21
C PHE A 351 -3.53 9.68 10.01
N LEU A 352 -3.08 10.26 8.89
CA LEU A 352 -3.89 10.33 7.68
C LEU A 352 -4.15 8.94 7.09
N ALA A 353 -3.17 8.03 7.15
CA ALA A 353 -3.32 6.65 6.69
C ALA A 353 -4.36 5.84 7.49
N LEU A 354 -4.73 6.27 8.70
CA LEU A 354 -5.86 5.68 9.46
C LEU A 354 -7.19 5.78 8.69
N GLY A 355 -7.37 6.80 7.84
CA GLY A 355 -8.52 6.87 6.94
C GLY A 355 -8.65 5.61 6.08
N GLN A 356 -7.52 5.10 5.56
CA GLN A 356 -7.49 3.85 4.80
C GLN A 356 -7.86 2.64 5.66
N SER A 357 -7.40 2.58 6.92
CA SER A 357 -7.77 1.53 7.87
C SER A 357 -9.27 1.48 8.13
N VAL A 358 -9.87 2.64 8.37
CA VAL A 358 -11.32 2.76 8.57
C VAL A 358 -12.05 2.29 7.31
N GLY A 359 -11.66 2.79 6.14
CA GLY A 359 -12.30 2.42 4.87
C GLY A 359 -12.19 0.93 4.55
N SER A 360 -11.02 0.31 4.81
CA SER A 360 -10.80 -1.10 4.51
C SER A 360 -11.63 -2.07 5.36
N LEU A 361 -12.11 -1.64 6.50
CA LEU A 361 -13.02 -2.43 7.37
C LEU A 361 -14.50 -2.04 7.18
N ALA A 362 -14.76 -0.73 7.12
CA ALA A 362 -16.13 -0.22 7.06
C ALA A 362 -16.83 -0.56 5.74
N PHE A 363 -16.15 -0.41 4.59
CA PHE A 363 -16.79 -0.64 3.30
C PHE A 363 -17.10 -2.11 3.00
N PRO A 364 -16.22 -3.11 3.29
CA PRO A 364 -16.60 -4.51 3.17
C PRO A 364 -17.77 -4.89 4.09
N PHE A 365 -17.81 -4.35 5.32
CA PHE A 365 -18.92 -4.56 6.23
C PHE A 365 -20.22 -3.98 5.66
N ALA A 366 -20.20 -2.75 5.16
CA ALA A 366 -21.37 -2.11 4.54
C ALA A 366 -21.81 -2.87 3.26
N ALA A 367 -20.86 -3.37 2.45
CA ALA A 367 -21.16 -4.17 1.26
C ALA A 367 -21.89 -5.47 1.62
N ASN A 368 -21.51 -6.11 2.72
CA ASN A 368 -22.20 -7.30 3.22
C ASN A 368 -23.66 -7.03 3.64
N LEU A 369 -23.94 -5.86 4.22
CA LEU A 369 -25.29 -5.47 4.62
C LEU A 369 -26.23 -5.19 3.43
N TRP A 370 -25.68 -4.69 2.31
CA TRP A 370 -26.45 -4.32 1.11
C TRP A 370 -26.48 -5.40 0.01
N GLY A 371 -25.95 -6.57 0.31
CA GLY A 371 -25.74 -7.64 -0.67
C GLY A 371 -24.43 -7.47 -1.44
N LEU A 372 -23.58 -8.47 -1.37
CA LEU A 372 -22.17 -8.41 -1.74
C LEU A 372 -21.87 -7.84 -3.13
N GLU A 373 -22.63 -8.22 -4.15
CA GLU A 373 -22.35 -7.76 -5.52
C GLU A 373 -22.80 -6.31 -5.76
N THR A 374 -24.07 -6.02 -5.51
CA THR A 374 -24.66 -4.70 -5.73
C THR A 374 -24.04 -3.66 -4.78
N GLY A 375 -23.84 -4.04 -3.51
CA GLY A 375 -23.26 -3.16 -2.49
C GLY A 375 -21.85 -2.71 -2.82
N ARG A 376 -20.97 -3.58 -3.36
CA ARG A 376 -19.62 -3.23 -3.77
C ARG A 376 -19.58 -2.10 -4.81
N HIS A 377 -20.41 -2.19 -5.83
CA HIS A 377 -20.46 -1.20 -6.91
C HIS A 377 -20.99 0.15 -6.43
N TRP A 378 -22.09 0.16 -5.69
CA TRP A 378 -22.67 1.41 -5.17
C TRP A 378 -21.75 2.10 -4.17
N LEU A 379 -21.04 1.34 -3.32
CA LEU A 379 -20.05 1.91 -2.40
C LEU A 379 -18.82 2.45 -3.13
N ALA A 380 -18.39 1.80 -4.22
CA ALA A 380 -17.27 2.30 -5.04
C ALA A 380 -17.64 3.63 -5.74
N ILE A 381 -18.84 3.73 -6.28
CA ILE A 381 -19.36 4.95 -6.90
C ILE A 381 -19.52 6.05 -5.85
N GLY A 382 -20.22 5.77 -4.75
CA GLY A 382 -20.49 6.75 -3.69
C GLY A 382 -19.24 7.22 -2.92
N GLY A 383 -18.21 6.37 -2.81
CA GLY A 383 -16.94 6.78 -2.20
C GLY A 383 -16.11 7.70 -3.09
N ALA A 384 -16.31 7.65 -4.40
CA ALA A 384 -15.60 8.52 -5.34
C ALA A 384 -16.37 9.84 -5.62
N ALA A 385 -17.67 9.91 -5.31
CA ALA A 385 -18.52 11.10 -5.41
C ALA A 385 -18.29 12.09 -4.27
#